data_e4207a1ca8ba0a6cdb217f9b4dfaecc3
#
_entry.id   e4207a1ca8ba0a6cdb217f9b4dfaecc3
#
_cell.length_a   1.000
_cell.length_b   1.000
_cell.length_c   1.000
_cell.angle_alpha   90.00
_cell.angle_beta   90.00
_cell.angle_gamma   90.00
#
_symmetry.space_group_name_H-M   'P 1'
#
loop_
_entity.id
_entity.type
_entity.pdbx_description
1 polymer ?
#
loop_
_entity_poly.entity_id
_entity_poly.type
_entity_poly.pdbx_seq_one_letter_code
_entity_poly.pdbx_strand_id
1 'polypeptide(L)'
;ALLIIDGTQSVGAMPFDVNKIKPDALVCAAYKWLMGPYGSAFCYYGEAFDNGSPIEESWINRKNSEDFSQLINYQDDYSEGARRYSVGQQSNFINVAMLTAAINQLNSWGVDNIYNYTESITHTCFDILDKNKVWFEEDKFRAAHLFGLRPKNNLDLILKKIKEKKIYISLRGDSIRVSPSVYNTKEEIEKLFKCIAENA
;
A
#
# COMPACT_ATOMS: atom_id res chain seq x y z
N ALA A 1 -14.29 -11.39 -16.76
CA ALA A 1 -14.04 -10.12 -15.99
C ALA A 1 -12.55 -10.01 -15.72
N LEU A 2 -12.01 -8.78 -15.69
CA LEU A 2 -10.62 -8.52 -15.33
C LEU A 2 -10.50 -8.27 -13.82
N LEU A 3 -9.44 -8.81 -13.19
CA LEU A 3 -9.07 -8.55 -11.81
C LEU A 3 -8.01 -7.43 -11.78
N ILE A 4 -8.41 -6.23 -11.38
CA ILE A 4 -7.51 -5.09 -11.22
C ILE A 4 -7.38 -4.79 -9.73
N ILE A 5 -6.15 -4.71 -9.23
CA ILE A 5 -5.85 -4.52 -7.82
C ILE A 5 -5.14 -3.18 -7.60
N ASP A 6 -5.65 -2.34 -6.70
CA ASP A 6 -4.88 -1.27 -6.09
C ASP A 6 -4.09 -1.85 -4.91
N GLY A 7 -2.79 -2.09 -5.12
CA GLY A 7 -1.88 -2.65 -4.13
C GLY A 7 -1.25 -1.63 -3.18
N THR A 8 -1.66 -0.35 -3.25
CA THR A 8 -1.04 0.75 -2.47
C THR A 8 -1.07 0.52 -0.96
N GLN A 9 -2.02 -0.27 -0.45
CA GLN A 9 -2.14 -0.55 0.99
C GLN A 9 -1.70 -1.98 1.36
N SER A 10 -1.20 -2.77 0.43
CA SER A 10 -0.80 -4.16 0.67
C SER A 10 0.64 -4.46 0.29
N VAL A 11 1.09 -4.01 -0.89
CA VAL A 11 2.44 -4.28 -1.38
C VAL A 11 3.48 -3.57 -0.52
N GLY A 12 4.45 -4.34 -0.02
CA GLY A 12 5.45 -3.87 0.95
C GLY A 12 5.04 -4.00 2.42
N ALA A 13 3.74 -4.17 2.73
CA ALA A 13 3.24 -4.34 4.09
C ALA A 13 2.90 -5.78 4.43
N MET A 14 2.48 -6.56 3.42
CA MET A 14 2.14 -7.98 3.55
C MET A 14 2.60 -8.74 2.32
N PRO A 15 2.84 -10.06 2.43
CA PRO A 15 3.21 -10.89 1.30
C PRO A 15 2.19 -10.79 0.15
N PHE A 16 2.70 -10.50 -1.04
CA PHE A 16 1.89 -10.39 -2.26
C PHE A 16 2.57 -11.15 -3.40
N ASP A 17 1.94 -12.22 -3.88
CA ASP A 17 2.48 -13.06 -4.94
C ASP A 17 1.57 -13.03 -6.17
N VAL A 18 2.02 -12.37 -7.22
CA VAL A 18 1.26 -12.25 -8.49
C VAL A 18 1.02 -13.61 -9.16
N ASN A 19 1.90 -14.60 -8.94
CA ASN A 19 1.73 -15.94 -9.53
C ASN A 19 0.61 -16.75 -8.85
N LYS A 20 0.32 -16.43 -7.57
CA LYS A 20 -0.78 -17.05 -6.83
C LYS A 20 -2.10 -16.32 -7.05
N ILE A 21 -2.07 -14.98 -6.99
CA ILE A 21 -3.27 -14.13 -7.09
C ILE A 21 -3.72 -14.02 -8.55
N LYS A 22 -2.75 -13.96 -9.49
CA LYS A 22 -2.95 -13.81 -10.93
C LYS A 22 -3.84 -12.62 -11.31
N PRO A 23 -3.52 -11.41 -10.81
CA PRO A 23 -4.26 -10.23 -11.23
C PRO A 23 -3.98 -9.94 -12.72
N ASP A 24 -4.96 -9.38 -13.41
CA ASP A 24 -4.76 -8.87 -14.78
C ASP A 24 -3.96 -7.56 -14.75
N ALA A 25 -4.16 -6.73 -13.71
CA ALA A 25 -3.31 -5.58 -13.43
C ALA A 25 -3.18 -5.32 -11.93
N LEU A 26 -2.02 -4.81 -11.51
CA LEU A 26 -1.76 -4.29 -10.18
C LEU A 26 -1.17 -2.91 -10.29
N VAL A 27 -1.71 -1.95 -9.56
CA VAL A 27 -1.19 -0.58 -9.46
C VAL A 27 -0.80 -0.31 -8.02
N CYS A 28 0.37 0.25 -7.78
CA CYS A 28 0.86 0.55 -6.44
C CYS A 28 1.59 1.89 -6.39
N ALA A 29 1.07 2.83 -5.60
CA ALA A 29 1.77 4.07 -5.31
C ALA A 29 2.97 3.81 -4.38
N ALA A 30 4.12 4.42 -4.69
CA ALA A 30 5.36 4.14 -3.99
C ALA A 30 5.50 4.79 -2.61
N TYR A 31 4.78 5.87 -2.34
CA TYR A 31 5.01 6.74 -1.17
C TYR A 31 4.45 6.22 0.17
N LYS A 32 3.79 5.07 0.19
CA LYS A 32 3.28 4.46 1.43
C LYS A 32 4.18 3.32 1.89
N TRP A 33 3.70 2.10 1.80
CA TRP A 33 4.40 0.91 2.30
C TRP A 33 5.69 0.56 1.54
N LEU A 34 5.84 1.06 0.32
CA LEU A 34 7.10 0.95 -0.42
C LEU A 34 8.15 1.98 0.01
N MET A 35 7.81 2.93 0.89
CA MET A 35 8.70 3.97 1.44
C MET A 35 9.41 4.82 0.37
N GLY A 36 8.87 4.84 -0.84
CA GLY A 36 9.41 5.60 -1.96
C GLY A 36 8.94 7.06 -2.00
N PRO A 37 9.44 7.86 -2.95
CA PRO A 37 9.07 9.26 -3.09
C PRO A 37 7.64 9.43 -3.64
N TYR A 38 7.05 10.60 -3.39
CA TYR A 38 5.85 11.04 -4.09
C TYR A 38 6.11 11.17 -5.59
N GLY A 39 5.06 10.99 -6.38
CA GLY A 39 5.17 11.05 -7.85
C GLY A 39 5.72 9.79 -8.49
N SER A 40 5.96 8.72 -7.71
CA SER A 40 6.37 7.42 -8.21
C SER A 40 5.30 6.37 -7.90
N ALA A 41 5.12 5.46 -8.86
CA ALA A 41 4.28 4.28 -8.74
C ALA A 41 4.86 3.16 -9.60
N PHE A 42 4.44 1.94 -9.38
CA PHE A 42 4.67 0.87 -10.35
C PHE A 42 3.35 0.18 -10.70
N CYS A 43 3.35 -0.43 -11.87
CA CYS A 43 2.25 -1.24 -12.35
C CYS A 43 2.77 -2.60 -12.79
N TYR A 44 1.99 -3.62 -12.53
CA TYR A 44 2.11 -4.93 -13.15
C TYR A 44 0.95 -5.10 -14.11
N TYR A 45 1.24 -5.62 -15.28
CA TYR A 45 0.24 -5.97 -16.30
C TYR A 45 0.39 -7.44 -16.66
N GLY A 46 -0.69 -8.18 -16.58
CA GLY A 46 -0.79 -9.57 -17.02
C GLY A 46 -1.09 -9.66 -18.53
N GLU A 47 -1.16 -10.89 -19.03
CA GLU A 47 -1.33 -11.22 -20.47
C GLU A 47 -2.53 -10.51 -21.13
N ALA A 48 -3.59 -10.22 -20.38
CA ALA A 48 -4.77 -9.51 -20.90
C ALA A 48 -4.43 -8.10 -21.43
N PHE A 49 -3.28 -7.55 -21.04
CA PHE A 49 -2.83 -6.22 -21.45
C PHE A 49 -1.71 -6.25 -22.51
N ASP A 50 -1.22 -7.40 -22.95
CA ASP A 50 -0.07 -7.50 -23.88
C ASP A 50 -0.29 -6.78 -25.21
N ASN A 51 -1.55 -6.71 -25.68
CA ASN A 51 -1.92 -6.07 -26.93
C ASN A 51 -2.80 -4.82 -26.75
N GLY A 52 -2.86 -4.29 -25.53
CA GLY A 52 -3.64 -3.08 -25.25
C GLY A 52 -2.99 -1.81 -25.82
N SER A 53 -3.79 -0.77 -25.98
CA SER A 53 -3.32 0.57 -26.34
C SER A 53 -3.13 1.41 -25.08
N PRO A 54 -2.00 2.13 -24.91
CA PRO A 54 -1.81 3.05 -23.79
C PRO A 54 -2.78 4.24 -23.89
N ILE A 55 -3.18 4.77 -22.73
CA ILE A 55 -3.97 6.01 -22.68
C ILE A 55 -3.11 7.22 -23.03
N GLU A 56 -1.85 7.22 -22.57
CA GLU A 56 -0.89 8.28 -22.88
C GLU A 56 -0.09 7.89 -24.14
N GLU A 57 -0.36 8.59 -25.22
CA GLU A 57 0.38 8.46 -26.47
C GLU A 57 1.69 9.26 -26.41
N SER A 58 2.80 8.53 -26.25
CA SER A 58 4.12 9.12 -26.16
C SER A 58 5.10 8.37 -27.08
N TRP A 59 6.10 9.09 -27.60
CA TRP A 59 7.17 8.49 -28.40
C TRP A 59 7.91 7.37 -27.63
N ILE A 60 8.00 7.48 -26.29
CA ILE A 60 8.72 6.53 -25.45
C ILE A 60 8.02 5.16 -25.37
N ASN A 61 6.74 5.11 -25.68
CA ASN A 61 5.96 3.87 -25.71
C ASN A 61 6.14 3.05 -27.00
N ARG A 62 6.83 3.64 -27.98
CA ARG A 62 7.03 3.05 -29.29
C ARG A 62 8.25 2.14 -29.32
N LYS A 63 8.19 1.18 -30.25
CA LYS A 63 9.27 0.22 -30.47
C LYS A 63 10.58 0.93 -30.79
N ASN A 64 11.69 0.43 -30.24
CA ASN A 64 13.03 0.98 -30.41
C ASN A 64 13.21 2.43 -29.94
N SER A 65 12.34 2.93 -29.07
CA SER A 65 12.43 4.32 -28.56
C SER A 65 13.67 4.61 -27.72
N GLU A 66 14.40 3.60 -27.29
CA GLU A 66 15.70 3.71 -26.59
C GLU A 66 16.85 4.13 -27.51
N ASP A 67 16.74 3.93 -28.82
CA ASP A 67 17.74 4.38 -29.78
C ASP A 67 17.44 5.82 -30.24
N PHE A 68 17.99 6.80 -29.52
CA PHE A 68 17.79 8.21 -29.83
C PHE A 68 18.27 8.61 -31.22
N SER A 69 19.21 7.85 -31.83
CA SER A 69 19.70 8.13 -33.17
C SER A 69 18.65 7.82 -34.25
N GLN A 70 17.69 6.98 -33.93
CA GLN A 70 16.62 6.52 -34.82
C GLN A 70 15.27 7.22 -34.58
N LEU A 71 15.19 8.20 -33.70
CA LEU A 71 13.91 8.87 -33.41
C LEU A 71 13.31 9.62 -34.61
N ILE A 72 14.09 9.93 -35.62
CA ILE A 72 13.59 10.46 -36.92
C ILE A 72 12.82 9.44 -37.73
N ASN A 73 13.03 8.14 -37.45
CA ASN A 73 12.35 7.02 -38.07
C ASN A 73 11.23 6.54 -37.14
N TYR A 74 10.20 7.36 -36.98
CA TYR A 74 9.11 7.12 -36.06
C TYR A 74 8.47 5.75 -36.29
N GLN A 75 8.23 5.02 -35.20
CA GLN A 75 7.61 3.69 -35.21
C GLN A 75 6.15 3.79 -34.76
N ASP A 76 5.24 3.17 -35.55
CA ASP A 76 3.82 3.08 -35.16
C ASP A 76 3.55 1.97 -34.17
N ASP A 77 4.39 0.93 -34.16
CA ASP A 77 4.29 -0.19 -33.24
C ASP A 77 4.63 0.23 -31.81
N TYR A 78 3.90 -0.30 -30.84
CA TYR A 78 4.23 -0.13 -29.42
C TYR A 78 5.35 -1.07 -28.98
N SER A 79 6.04 -0.69 -27.92
CA SER A 79 6.94 -1.58 -27.19
C SER A 79 6.22 -2.80 -26.68
N GLU A 80 6.93 -3.91 -26.47
CA GLU A 80 6.37 -5.14 -25.95
C GLU A 80 6.11 -5.09 -24.45
N GLY A 81 5.15 -5.88 -23.96
CA GLY A 81 4.82 -6.04 -22.56
C GLY A 81 4.41 -4.73 -21.88
N ALA A 82 4.69 -4.61 -20.59
CA ALA A 82 4.32 -3.47 -19.77
C ALA A 82 4.96 -2.14 -20.20
N ARG A 83 6.05 -2.18 -20.96
CA ARG A 83 6.75 -0.99 -21.43
C ARG A 83 5.88 -0.07 -22.30
N ARG A 84 4.91 -0.63 -23.02
CA ARG A 84 3.94 0.15 -23.81
C ARG A 84 3.06 1.09 -22.98
N TYR A 85 2.92 0.82 -21.67
CA TYR A 85 2.13 1.63 -20.75
C TYR A 85 2.98 2.62 -19.94
N SER A 86 4.26 2.76 -20.27
CA SER A 86 5.11 3.74 -19.62
C SER A 86 4.62 5.14 -19.89
N VAL A 87 4.58 5.96 -18.85
CA VAL A 87 4.16 7.37 -18.93
C VAL A 87 5.33 8.26 -19.33
N GLY A 88 5.04 9.47 -19.80
CA GLY A 88 6.06 10.47 -20.07
C GLY A 88 6.92 10.77 -18.84
N GLN A 89 8.19 11.10 -19.06
CA GLN A 89 9.17 11.37 -17.99
C GLN A 89 9.44 10.17 -17.05
N GLN A 90 9.23 8.95 -17.52
CA GLN A 90 9.52 7.73 -16.75
C GLN A 90 10.98 7.65 -16.26
N SER A 91 11.92 8.29 -16.97
CA SER A 91 13.35 8.32 -16.64
C SER A 91 13.68 9.33 -15.53
N ASN A 92 12.79 9.55 -14.56
CA ASN A 92 13.06 10.40 -13.41
C ASN A 92 14.13 9.75 -12.51
N PHE A 93 15.40 9.98 -12.84
CA PHE A 93 16.55 9.36 -12.18
C PHE A 93 16.64 9.69 -10.68
N ILE A 94 16.10 10.83 -10.23
CA ILE A 94 16.04 11.18 -8.81
C ILE A 94 15.07 10.22 -8.08
N ASN A 95 13.83 10.15 -8.54
CA ASN A 95 12.82 9.31 -7.92
C ASN A 95 13.14 7.81 -8.05
N VAL A 96 13.67 7.38 -9.19
CA VAL A 96 14.05 5.99 -9.40
C VAL A 96 15.16 5.55 -8.43
N ALA A 97 16.19 6.39 -8.24
CA ALA A 97 17.26 6.09 -7.27
C ALA A 97 16.71 5.99 -5.83
N MET A 98 15.84 6.91 -5.42
CA MET A 98 15.20 6.90 -4.11
C MET A 98 14.31 5.66 -3.93
N LEU A 99 13.49 5.33 -4.93
CA LEU A 99 12.61 4.16 -4.89
C LEU A 99 13.43 2.86 -4.85
N THR A 100 14.51 2.79 -5.61
CA THR A 100 15.41 1.61 -5.61
C THR A 100 16.02 1.40 -4.22
N ALA A 101 16.48 2.45 -3.55
CA ALA A 101 17.00 2.37 -2.19
C ALA A 101 15.93 1.89 -1.20
N ALA A 102 14.70 2.41 -1.31
CA ALA A 102 13.57 2.01 -0.45
C ALA A 102 13.19 0.52 -0.66
N ILE A 103 13.08 0.07 -1.91
CA ILE A 103 12.78 -1.34 -2.21
C ILE A 103 13.88 -2.28 -1.73
N ASN A 104 15.15 -1.89 -1.89
CA ASN A 104 16.28 -2.68 -1.38
C ASN A 104 16.22 -2.81 0.16
N GLN A 105 15.83 -1.74 0.86
CA GLN A 105 15.61 -1.78 2.30
C GLN A 105 14.49 -2.74 2.69
N LEU A 106 13.34 -2.69 2.01
CA LEU A 106 12.22 -3.62 2.24
C LEU A 106 12.62 -5.07 1.98
N ASN A 107 13.35 -5.32 0.89
CA ASN A 107 13.84 -6.65 0.56
C ASN A 107 14.85 -7.17 1.61
N SER A 108 15.69 -6.30 2.17
CA SER A 108 16.65 -6.68 3.21
C SER A 108 15.94 -7.02 4.54
N TRP A 109 14.85 -6.34 4.87
CA TRP A 109 14.03 -6.67 6.04
C TRP A 109 13.19 -7.93 5.82
N GLY A 110 12.71 -8.13 4.58
CA GLY A 110 11.77 -9.18 4.20
C GLY A 110 10.32 -8.81 4.52
N VAL A 111 9.46 -8.85 3.51
CA VAL A 111 8.04 -8.46 3.68
C VAL A 111 7.30 -9.40 4.65
N ASP A 112 7.65 -10.69 4.67
CA ASP A 112 7.11 -11.63 5.65
C ASP A 112 7.46 -11.23 7.09
N ASN A 113 8.70 -10.78 7.32
CA ASN A 113 9.14 -10.32 8.64
C ASN A 113 8.41 -9.04 9.06
N ILE A 114 8.19 -8.10 8.12
CA ILE A 114 7.41 -6.88 8.36
C ILE A 114 5.98 -7.24 8.76
N TYR A 115 5.34 -8.16 8.04
CA TYR A 115 3.98 -8.60 8.33
C TYR A 115 3.91 -9.30 9.69
N ASN A 116 4.79 -10.28 9.95
CA ASN A 116 4.83 -11.03 11.21
C ASN A 116 5.09 -10.11 12.41
N TYR A 117 5.95 -9.11 12.25
CA TYR A 117 6.19 -8.12 13.29
C TYR A 117 4.91 -7.31 13.61
N THR A 118 4.25 -6.77 12.58
CA THR A 118 3.01 -6.00 12.79
C THR A 118 1.91 -6.84 13.42
N GLU A 119 1.81 -8.12 13.04
CA GLU A 119 0.89 -9.08 13.65
C GLU A 119 1.23 -9.30 15.14
N SER A 120 2.50 -9.51 15.46
CA SER A 120 2.94 -9.75 16.84
C SER A 120 2.63 -8.61 17.81
N ILE A 121 2.66 -7.37 17.34
CA ILE A 121 2.36 -6.19 18.17
C ILE A 121 0.87 -5.83 18.22
N THR A 122 0.03 -6.40 17.33
CA THR A 122 -1.39 -6.05 17.25
C THR A 122 -2.33 -7.15 17.69
N HIS A 123 -2.01 -8.42 17.42
CA HIS A 123 -2.93 -9.56 17.57
C HIS A 123 -3.59 -9.62 18.94
N THR A 124 -2.81 -9.63 20.02
CA THR A 124 -3.32 -9.73 21.39
C THR A 124 -4.01 -8.46 21.90
N CYS A 125 -3.85 -7.33 21.23
CA CYS A 125 -4.49 -6.09 21.64
C CYS A 125 -6.00 -6.12 21.44
N PHE A 126 -6.50 -6.93 20.51
CA PHE A 126 -7.94 -7.06 20.28
C PHE A 126 -8.70 -7.68 21.47
N ASP A 127 -8.02 -8.45 22.31
CA ASP A 127 -8.59 -9.01 23.55
C ASP A 127 -8.92 -7.94 24.60
N ILE A 128 -8.36 -6.72 24.47
CA ILE A 128 -8.65 -5.58 25.33
C ILE A 128 -10.05 -4.99 25.04
N LEU A 129 -10.58 -5.19 23.83
CA LEU A 129 -11.81 -4.57 23.37
C LEU A 129 -13.03 -5.45 23.63
N ASP A 130 -14.10 -4.86 24.17
CA ASP A 130 -15.42 -5.50 24.20
C ASP A 130 -16.12 -5.38 22.84
N LYS A 131 -16.36 -6.51 22.16
CA LYS A 131 -17.07 -6.57 20.86
C LYS A 131 -18.50 -6.02 20.92
N ASN A 132 -19.11 -5.95 22.10
CA ASN A 132 -20.43 -5.33 22.28
C ASN A 132 -20.35 -3.81 22.21
N LYS A 133 -19.19 -3.21 22.47
CA LYS A 133 -18.95 -1.77 22.48
C LYS A 133 -18.18 -1.25 21.28
N VAL A 134 -17.26 -2.04 20.75
CA VAL A 134 -16.41 -1.68 19.61
C VAL A 134 -16.51 -2.76 18.55
N TRP A 135 -16.96 -2.39 17.36
CA TRP A 135 -16.91 -3.30 16.22
C TRP A 135 -15.52 -3.28 15.57
N PHE A 136 -15.03 -4.44 15.23
CA PHE A 136 -13.86 -4.65 14.39
C PHE A 136 -14.01 -5.97 13.62
N GLU A 137 -13.27 -6.07 12.52
CA GLU A 137 -13.35 -7.21 11.61
C GLU A 137 -12.86 -8.50 12.26
N GLU A 138 -13.42 -9.64 11.85
CA GLU A 138 -12.93 -10.96 12.26
C GLU A 138 -11.48 -11.16 11.84
N ASP A 139 -10.74 -11.91 12.65
CA ASP A 139 -9.30 -12.13 12.50
C ASP A 139 -8.91 -12.59 11.08
N LYS A 140 -9.65 -13.55 10.53
CA LYS A 140 -9.41 -14.11 9.18
C LYS A 140 -9.55 -13.12 8.02
N PHE A 141 -10.21 -11.97 8.26
CA PHE A 141 -10.42 -10.91 7.24
C PHE A 141 -9.68 -9.61 7.56
N ARG A 142 -8.99 -9.57 8.68
CA ARG A 142 -8.31 -8.38 9.18
C ARG A 142 -6.82 -8.42 8.86
N ALA A 143 -6.29 -7.39 8.23
CA ALA A 143 -4.86 -7.23 8.06
C ALA A 143 -4.22 -6.64 9.33
N ALA A 144 -3.03 -7.12 9.71
CA ALA A 144 -2.33 -6.63 10.89
C ALA A 144 -1.81 -5.19 10.75
N HIS A 145 -1.44 -4.81 9.53
CA HIS A 145 -0.85 -3.49 9.21
C HIS A 145 -1.88 -2.39 8.95
N LEU A 146 -3.15 -2.73 8.80
CA LEU A 146 -4.21 -1.75 8.49
C LEU A 146 -5.58 -2.29 8.87
N PHE A 147 -6.23 -1.68 9.86
CA PHE A 147 -7.56 -2.10 10.29
C PHE A 147 -8.40 -0.92 10.81
N GLY A 148 -9.69 -1.16 10.95
CA GLY A 148 -10.66 -0.20 11.50
C GLY A 148 -11.19 -0.66 12.85
N LEU A 149 -11.34 0.30 13.77
CA LEU A 149 -12.04 0.12 15.04
C LEU A 149 -13.23 1.09 15.06
N ARG A 150 -14.43 0.58 15.26
CA ARG A 150 -15.66 1.37 15.21
C ARG A 150 -16.38 1.32 16.56
N PRO A 151 -16.14 2.30 17.45
CA PRO A 151 -16.89 2.42 18.69
C PRO A 151 -18.39 2.66 18.38
N LYS A 152 -19.27 1.97 19.09
CA LYS A 152 -20.72 2.15 18.91
C LYS A 152 -21.22 3.44 19.55
N ASN A 153 -20.52 3.94 20.57
CA ASN A 153 -20.87 5.15 21.31
C ASN A 153 -19.61 5.99 21.57
N ASN A 154 -19.79 7.21 22.02
CA ASN A 154 -18.75 8.10 22.57
C ASN A 154 -17.57 8.40 21.64
N LEU A 155 -17.71 8.28 20.31
CA LEU A 155 -16.62 8.47 19.36
C LEU A 155 -15.87 9.80 19.58
N ASP A 156 -16.59 10.90 19.79
CA ASP A 156 -15.97 12.23 20.00
C ASP A 156 -15.13 12.29 21.29
N LEU A 157 -15.64 11.66 22.37
CA LEU A 157 -14.91 11.56 23.63
C LEU A 157 -13.63 10.73 23.44
N ILE A 158 -13.73 9.59 22.77
CA ILE A 158 -12.60 8.72 22.46
C ILE A 158 -11.54 9.46 21.66
N LEU A 159 -11.94 10.16 20.59
CA LEU A 159 -11.02 10.96 19.77
C LEU A 159 -10.32 12.07 20.56
N LYS A 160 -11.05 12.73 21.47
CA LYS A 160 -10.47 13.72 22.39
C LYS A 160 -9.42 13.07 23.29
N LYS A 161 -9.72 11.90 23.87
CA LYS A 161 -8.79 11.16 24.76
C LYS A 161 -7.56 10.65 24.02
N ILE A 162 -7.70 10.15 22.80
CA ILE A 162 -6.62 9.76 21.91
C ILE A 162 -5.67 10.94 21.65
N LYS A 163 -6.23 12.12 21.34
CA LYS A 163 -5.46 13.35 21.12
C LYS A 163 -4.73 13.82 22.38
N GLU A 164 -5.39 13.81 23.56
CA GLU A 164 -4.78 14.15 24.86
C GLU A 164 -3.58 13.23 25.16
N LYS A 165 -3.65 11.95 24.80
CA LYS A 165 -2.57 10.97 24.98
C LYS A 165 -1.48 11.05 23.87
N LYS A 166 -1.56 12.03 22.95
CA LYS A 166 -0.65 12.22 21.79
C LYS A 166 -0.55 10.98 20.89
N ILE A 167 -1.66 10.31 20.68
CA ILE A 167 -1.77 9.18 19.75
C ILE A 167 -2.32 9.72 18.43
N TYR A 168 -1.66 9.38 17.32
CA TYR A 168 -2.03 9.86 16.00
C TYR A 168 -2.68 8.73 15.20
N ILE A 169 -3.92 8.95 14.82
CA ILE A 169 -4.74 8.02 14.00
C ILE A 169 -5.43 8.82 12.89
N SER A 170 -6.10 8.14 11.98
CA SER A 170 -7.00 8.79 11.05
C SER A 170 -8.43 8.28 11.21
N LEU A 171 -9.41 9.17 11.04
CA LEU A 171 -10.82 8.81 11.03
C LEU A 171 -11.28 8.58 9.58
N ARG A 172 -12.12 7.57 9.37
CA ARG A 172 -12.80 7.31 8.09
C ARG A 172 -14.28 7.04 8.38
N GLY A 173 -15.14 8.06 8.14
CA GLY A 173 -16.52 8.00 8.62
C GLY A 173 -16.53 7.90 10.16
N ASP A 174 -17.12 6.84 10.68
CA ASP A 174 -17.21 6.51 12.10
C ASP A 174 -16.09 5.54 12.58
N SER A 175 -15.15 5.17 11.69
CA SER A 175 -14.11 4.19 11.97
C SER A 175 -12.76 4.85 12.27
N ILE A 176 -12.20 4.53 13.42
CA ILE A 176 -10.80 4.83 13.78
C ILE A 176 -9.91 3.90 12.97
N ARG A 177 -9.19 4.45 12.00
CA ARG A 177 -8.25 3.71 11.17
C ARG A 177 -6.89 3.66 11.84
N VAL A 178 -6.40 2.46 12.06
CA VAL A 178 -5.11 2.17 12.69
C VAL A 178 -4.17 1.56 11.64
N SER A 179 -2.96 2.10 11.54
CA SER A 179 -1.95 1.66 10.55
C SER A 179 -0.58 1.52 11.24
N PRO A 180 -0.37 0.46 12.02
CA PRO A 180 0.92 0.20 12.66
C PRO A 180 1.97 -0.21 11.62
N SER A 181 3.23 0.10 11.91
CA SER A 181 4.38 -0.22 11.07
C SER A 181 5.56 -0.68 11.94
N VAL A 182 6.67 -1.01 11.31
CA VAL A 182 7.89 -1.55 11.95
C VAL A 182 8.53 -0.61 12.99
N TYR A 183 8.17 0.66 13.01
CA TYR A 183 8.64 1.63 14.01
C TYR A 183 7.74 1.72 15.24
N ASN A 184 6.56 1.07 15.25
CA ASN A 184 5.69 1.05 16.42
C ASN A 184 6.06 -0.07 17.37
N THR A 185 5.79 0.12 18.66
CA THR A 185 5.93 -0.92 19.68
C THR A 185 4.58 -1.46 20.10
N LYS A 186 4.59 -2.63 20.76
CA LYS A 186 3.38 -3.24 21.31
C LYS A 186 2.72 -2.33 22.36
N GLU A 187 3.51 -1.69 23.20
CA GLU A 187 3.04 -0.78 24.26
C GLU A 187 2.29 0.43 23.67
N GLU A 188 2.75 0.95 22.53
CA GLU A 188 2.05 2.04 21.82
C GLU A 188 0.69 1.60 21.30
N ILE A 189 0.60 0.40 20.74
CA ILE A 189 -0.66 -0.16 20.25
C ILE A 189 -1.60 -0.45 21.44
N GLU A 190 -1.11 -1.09 22.50
CA GLU A 190 -1.89 -1.32 23.71
C GLU A 190 -2.43 -0.03 24.32
N LYS A 191 -1.63 1.05 24.33
CA LYS A 191 -2.06 2.36 24.83
C LYS A 191 -3.28 2.90 24.07
N LEU A 192 -3.30 2.74 22.75
CA LEU A 192 -4.45 3.10 21.93
C LEU A 192 -5.69 2.25 22.28
N PHE A 193 -5.52 0.93 22.33
CA PHE A 193 -6.63 0.01 22.60
C PHE A 193 -7.23 0.21 24.00
N LYS A 194 -6.39 0.39 25.02
CA LYS A 194 -6.83 0.72 26.38
C LYS A 194 -7.60 2.05 26.39
N CYS A 195 -7.10 3.06 25.68
CA CYS A 195 -7.78 4.35 25.59
C CYS A 195 -9.18 4.23 24.97
N ILE A 196 -9.35 3.38 23.96
CA ILE A 196 -10.65 3.12 23.34
C ILE A 196 -11.54 2.33 24.31
N ALA A 197 -11.04 1.25 24.90
CA ALA A 197 -11.82 0.39 25.81
C ALA A 197 -12.35 1.12 27.03
N GLU A 198 -11.55 2.00 27.61
CA GLU A 198 -11.91 2.80 28.80
C GLU A 198 -13.03 3.83 28.54
N ASN A 199 -13.22 4.25 27.29
CA ASN A 199 -14.14 5.35 26.95
C ASN A 199 -15.29 4.93 26.01
N ALA A 200 -15.33 3.66 25.56
CA ALA A 200 -16.38 3.09 24.73
C ALA A 200 -17.61 2.60 25.50
#